data_128744bb0f6be77a2d8d09073e2a15f6
#
_entry.id   128744bb0f6be77a2d8d09073e2a15f6
#
_cell.length_a   1.000
_cell.length_b   1.000
_cell.length_c   1.000
_cell.angle_alpha   90.00
_cell.angle_beta   90.00
_cell.angle_gamma   90.00
#
_symmetry.space_group_name_H-M   'P 1'
#
loop_
_entity.id
_entity.type
_entity.pdbx_description
1 polymer ?
#
loop_
_entity_poly.entity_id
_entity_poly.type
_entity_poly.pdbx_seq_one_letter_code
_entity_poly.pdbx_strand_id
1 'polypeptide(L)'
;MILLFRPFKIGDYIEAQGSEGVVQDISLFYTTVMTLDNKQVFIPNGELMNASITNYTAAAKRRIDLEFKITNDIDEELVKRVLLSAAKETKGVLAEPAPFARLGAVDDDTYIFYVRIWCETEHYWDVYFDLIEDCSKALTENEIDDPEERIAVRIVKDED
;
A
#
# COMPACT_ATOMS: atom_id res chain seq x y z
N MET A 1 0.35 -9.43 34.98
CA MET A 1 -0.75 -8.45 34.90
C MET A 1 -1.61 -8.77 33.67
N ILE A 2 -2.87 -9.08 33.89
CA ILE A 2 -3.80 -9.39 32.81
C ILE A 2 -4.06 -8.09 32.07
N LEU A 3 -3.88 -8.10 30.74
CA LEU A 3 -4.24 -6.99 29.88
C LEU A 3 -5.76 -6.72 30.02
N LEU A 4 -6.11 -5.76 30.85
CA LEU A 4 -7.49 -5.23 30.92
C LEU A 4 -7.89 -4.55 29.61
N PHE A 5 -6.92 -4.17 28.81
CA PHE A 5 -7.03 -3.59 27.51
C PHE A 5 -6.52 -4.60 26.50
N ARG A 6 -7.37 -5.02 25.56
CA ARG A 6 -6.95 -5.94 24.49
C ARG A 6 -6.90 -5.19 23.15
N PRO A 7 -5.73 -4.61 22.80
CA PRO A 7 -5.59 -3.89 21.52
C PRO A 7 -5.58 -4.84 20.33
N PHE A 8 -5.47 -6.13 20.55
CA PHE A 8 -5.48 -7.19 19.55
C PHE A 8 -6.03 -8.50 20.14
N LYS A 9 -6.38 -9.42 19.27
CA LYS A 9 -6.84 -10.77 19.60
C LYS A 9 -6.11 -11.80 18.76
N ILE A 10 -6.23 -13.07 19.12
CA ILE A 10 -5.72 -14.19 18.31
C ILE A 10 -6.33 -14.12 16.91
N GLY A 11 -5.49 -14.22 15.87
CA GLY A 11 -5.86 -14.08 14.49
C GLY A 11 -5.62 -12.70 13.89
N ASP A 12 -5.41 -11.67 14.71
CA ASP A 12 -5.09 -10.32 14.23
C ASP A 12 -3.68 -10.27 13.66
N TYR A 13 -3.49 -9.45 12.63
CA TYR A 13 -2.18 -9.10 12.10
C TYR A 13 -1.70 -7.81 12.76
N ILE A 14 -0.61 -7.91 13.49
CA ILE A 14 -0.07 -6.78 14.26
C ILE A 14 1.39 -6.51 13.93
N GLU A 15 1.83 -5.29 14.20
CA GLU A 15 3.23 -4.88 14.23
C GLU A 15 3.55 -4.29 15.60
N ALA A 16 4.58 -4.81 16.25
CA ALA A 16 5.07 -4.31 17.53
C ALA A 16 6.54 -4.71 17.71
N GLN A 17 7.34 -3.86 18.33
CA GLN A 17 8.75 -4.14 18.66
C GLN A 17 9.60 -4.58 17.46
N GLY A 18 9.35 -4.02 16.28
CA GLY A 18 10.07 -4.37 15.05
C GLY A 18 9.67 -5.71 14.42
N SER A 19 8.67 -6.39 14.97
CA SER A 19 8.14 -7.65 14.45
C SER A 19 6.71 -7.48 13.99
N GLU A 20 6.35 -8.13 12.87
CA GLU A 20 4.98 -8.12 12.38
C GLU A 20 4.52 -9.52 11.97
N GLY A 21 3.26 -9.81 12.19
CA GLY A 21 2.67 -11.09 11.84
C GLY A 21 1.32 -11.33 12.50
N VAL A 22 0.84 -12.54 12.36
CA VAL A 22 -0.45 -12.98 12.92
C VAL A 22 -0.28 -13.44 14.35
N VAL A 23 -1.11 -12.93 15.24
CA VAL A 23 -1.15 -13.39 16.65
C VAL A 23 -1.66 -14.82 16.71
N GLN A 24 -0.82 -15.76 17.12
CA GLN A 24 -1.17 -17.17 17.25
C GLN A 24 -1.66 -17.53 18.66
N ASP A 25 -1.02 -16.98 19.65
CA ASP A 25 -1.32 -17.29 21.04
C ASP A 25 -1.01 -16.10 21.96
N ILE A 26 -1.79 -15.98 23.02
CA ILE A 26 -1.58 -15.00 24.09
C ILE A 26 -1.54 -15.77 25.39
N SER A 27 -0.33 -16.02 25.88
CA SER A 27 -0.13 -16.66 27.19
C SER A 27 0.06 -15.63 28.29
N LEU A 28 0.29 -16.10 29.52
CA LEU A 28 0.43 -15.21 30.68
C LEU A 28 1.61 -14.24 30.54
N PHE A 29 2.74 -14.69 29.99
CA PHE A 29 3.98 -13.91 29.92
C PHE A 29 4.35 -13.50 28.51
N TYR A 30 3.94 -14.24 27.49
CA TYR A 30 4.32 -14.03 26.10
C TYR A 30 3.11 -14.00 25.16
N THR A 31 3.24 -13.20 24.14
CA THR A 31 2.39 -13.27 22.96
C THR A 31 3.21 -13.85 21.82
N THR A 32 2.68 -14.87 21.16
CA THR A 32 3.33 -15.51 20.01
C THR A 32 2.77 -14.94 18.71
N VAL A 33 3.66 -14.42 17.87
CA VAL A 33 3.34 -13.88 16.56
C VAL A 33 4.00 -14.72 15.47
N MET A 34 3.23 -15.14 14.48
CA MET A 34 3.72 -15.84 13.31
C MET A 34 3.95 -14.86 12.17
N THR A 35 5.20 -14.74 11.73
CA THR A 35 5.56 -13.88 10.58
C THR A 35 5.06 -14.48 9.26
N LEU A 36 5.04 -13.68 8.19
CA LEU A 36 4.61 -14.13 6.86
C LEU A 36 5.52 -15.23 6.29
N ASP A 37 6.80 -15.22 6.66
CA ASP A 37 7.76 -16.28 6.28
C ASP A 37 7.81 -17.44 7.30
N ASN A 38 6.76 -17.54 8.13
CA ASN A 38 6.48 -18.68 9.01
C ASN A 38 7.47 -18.84 10.17
N LYS A 39 7.99 -17.74 10.69
CA LYS A 39 8.78 -17.71 11.92
C LYS A 39 7.90 -17.37 13.10
N GLN A 40 8.14 -18.04 14.24
CA GLN A 40 7.50 -17.68 15.49
C GLN A 40 8.32 -16.63 16.23
N VAL A 41 7.68 -15.54 16.61
CA VAL A 41 8.27 -14.48 17.42
C VAL A 41 7.55 -14.46 18.76
N PHE A 42 8.30 -14.62 19.84
CA PHE A 42 7.78 -14.56 21.21
C PHE A 42 8.06 -13.18 21.79
N ILE A 43 7.01 -12.41 22.01
CA ILE A 43 7.13 -11.06 22.54
C ILE A 43 6.66 -11.04 23.99
N PRO A 44 7.51 -10.64 24.94
CA PRO A 44 7.09 -10.51 26.33
C PRO A 44 5.91 -9.54 26.46
N ASN A 45 4.86 -9.94 27.15
CA ASN A 45 3.66 -9.10 27.33
C ASN A 45 3.97 -7.76 27.98
N GLY A 46 4.96 -7.71 28.86
CA GLY A 46 5.43 -6.47 29.48
C GLY A 46 5.99 -5.46 28.49
N GLU A 47 6.68 -5.93 27.45
CA GLU A 47 7.17 -5.07 26.37
C GLU A 47 6.03 -4.56 25.49
N LEU A 48 5.06 -5.42 25.17
CA LEU A 48 3.87 -5.01 24.41
C LEU A 48 3.04 -3.95 25.12
N MET A 49 2.98 -3.97 26.43
CA MET A 49 2.25 -2.96 27.20
C MET A 49 2.86 -1.56 27.12
N ASN A 50 4.14 -1.47 26.87
CA ASN A 50 4.88 -0.21 26.79
C ASN A 50 5.22 0.21 25.35
N ALA A 51 4.80 -0.57 24.37
CA ALA A 51 5.08 -0.34 22.97
C ALA A 51 3.86 0.22 22.22
N SER A 52 4.11 0.90 21.13
CA SER A 52 3.07 1.18 20.13
C SER A 52 2.77 -0.12 19.37
N ILE A 53 1.51 -0.45 19.25
CA ILE A 53 1.03 -1.62 18.52
C ILE A 53 0.20 -1.15 17.35
N THR A 54 0.59 -1.53 16.13
CA THR A 54 -0.22 -1.33 14.94
C THR A 54 -1.03 -2.60 14.68
N ASN A 55 -2.35 -2.49 14.71
CA ASN A 55 -3.26 -3.60 14.38
C ASN A 55 -3.87 -3.35 13.00
N TYR A 56 -3.41 -4.12 12.02
CA TYR A 56 -3.84 -3.98 10.61
C TYR A 56 -5.23 -4.56 10.33
N THR A 57 -5.73 -5.45 11.17
CA THR A 57 -6.98 -6.20 10.94
C THR A 57 -8.14 -5.76 11.83
N ALA A 58 -7.90 -4.89 12.81
CA ALA A 58 -8.95 -4.39 13.69
C ALA A 58 -10.00 -3.55 12.95
N ALA A 59 -9.60 -2.79 11.92
CA ALA A 59 -10.51 -2.05 11.07
C ALA A 59 -10.95 -2.90 9.88
N ALA A 60 -12.25 -2.85 9.56
CA ALA A 60 -12.83 -3.63 8.47
C ALA A 60 -12.40 -3.16 7.08
N LYS A 61 -11.99 -1.90 6.95
CA LYS A 61 -11.56 -1.27 5.71
C LYS A 61 -10.19 -0.67 5.87
N ARG A 62 -9.37 -0.74 4.81
CA ARG A 62 -8.06 -0.11 4.75
C ARG A 62 -7.91 0.72 3.50
N ARG A 63 -7.09 1.77 3.59
CA ARG A 63 -6.71 2.58 2.43
C ARG A 63 -5.39 2.08 1.84
N ILE A 64 -5.34 2.03 0.52
CA ILE A 64 -4.12 1.79 -0.26
C ILE A 64 -3.71 3.11 -0.90
N ASP A 65 -2.48 3.50 -0.68
CA ASP A 65 -1.88 4.71 -1.24
C ASP A 65 -0.76 4.30 -2.19
N LEU A 66 -0.86 4.73 -3.44
CA LEU A 66 0.17 4.51 -4.46
C LEU A 66 0.65 5.84 -5.04
N GLU A 67 1.89 5.85 -5.50
CA GLU A 67 2.51 6.98 -6.18
C GLU A 67 2.95 6.55 -7.58
N PHE A 68 2.60 7.34 -8.59
CA PHE A 68 3.04 7.16 -9.97
C PHE A 68 3.83 8.36 -10.42
N LYS A 69 5.04 8.11 -10.91
CA LYS A 69 5.93 9.14 -11.46
C LYS A 69 5.74 9.20 -12.97
N ILE A 70 5.38 10.37 -13.47
CA ILE A 70 5.08 10.60 -14.88
C ILE A 70 5.90 11.80 -15.36
N THR A 71 6.37 11.78 -16.61
CA THR A 71 7.04 12.95 -17.20
C THR A 71 6.08 14.15 -17.28
N ASN A 72 6.59 15.35 -17.02
CA ASN A 72 5.76 16.55 -16.92
C ASN A 72 5.34 17.16 -18.25
N ASP A 73 5.63 16.52 -19.37
CA ASP A 73 5.25 16.93 -20.70
C ASP A 73 3.91 16.33 -21.19
N ILE A 74 3.23 15.61 -20.32
CA ILE A 74 1.93 14.99 -20.57
C ILE A 74 0.84 15.80 -19.85
N ASP A 75 -0.32 15.90 -20.49
CA ASP A 75 -1.48 16.56 -19.88
C ASP A 75 -1.88 15.90 -18.56
N GLU A 76 -1.77 16.64 -17.47
CA GLU A 76 -2.08 16.16 -16.13
C GLU A 76 -3.53 15.69 -15.98
N GLU A 77 -4.48 16.33 -16.68
CA GLU A 77 -5.89 15.92 -16.62
C GLU A 77 -6.13 14.58 -17.31
N LEU A 78 -5.37 14.29 -18.37
CA LEU A 78 -5.39 12.97 -19.00
C LEU A 78 -4.89 11.88 -18.05
N VAL A 79 -3.73 12.10 -17.42
CA VAL A 79 -3.13 11.14 -16.48
C VAL A 79 -4.07 10.88 -15.30
N LYS A 80 -4.60 11.93 -14.72
CA LYS A 80 -5.57 11.86 -13.63
C LYS A 80 -6.80 11.03 -13.99
N ARG A 81 -7.38 11.26 -15.15
CA ARG A 81 -8.55 10.54 -15.65
C ARG A 81 -8.24 9.06 -15.88
N VAL A 82 -7.09 8.74 -16.47
CA VAL A 82 -6.65 7.37 -16.74
C VAL A 82 -6.45 6.61 -15.45
N LEU A 83 -5.72 7.19 -14.50
CA LEU A 83 -5.48 6.57 -13.18
C LEU A 83 -6.77 6.37 -12.38
N LEU A 84 -7.64 7.38 -12.37
CA LEU A 84 -8.91 7.30 -11.65
C LEU A 84 -9.84 6.25 -12.25
N SER A 85 -9.92 6.16 -13.56
CA SER A 85 -10.71 5.13 -14.27
C SER A 85 -10.20 3.73 -13.95
N ALA A 86 -8.89 3.51 -14.06
CA ALA A 86 -8.27 2.22 -13.74
C ALA A 86 -8.52 1.83 -12.28
N ALA A 87 -8.37 2.78 -11.35
CA ALA A 87 -8.61 2.53 -9.93
C ALA A 87 -10.05 2.13 -9.64
N LYS A 88 -11.02 2.78 -10.28
CA LYS A 88 -12.45 2.45 -10.13
C LYS A 88 -12.82 1.07 -10.66
N GLU A 89 -12.13 0.62 -11.70
CA GLU A 89 -12.39 -0.67 -12.35
C GLU A 89 -11.64 -1.83 -11.70
N THR A 90 -10.64 -1.55 -10.87
CA THR A 90 -9.87 -2.59 -10.17
C THR A 90 -10.78 -3.36 -9.21
N LYS A 91 -10.72 -4.69 -9.31
CA LYS A 91 -11.51 -5.58 -8.48
C LYS A 91 -11.21 -5.38 -6.99
N GLY A 92 -12.26 -5.25 -6.19
CA GLY A 92 -12.15 -5.11 -4.74
C GLY A 92 -12.02 -3.66 -4.26
N VAL A 93 -11.91 -2.69 -5.16
CA VAL A 93 -11.95 -1.27 -4.81
C VAL A 93 -13.39 -0.87 -4.45
N LEU A 94 -13.54 -0.26 -3.28
CA LEU A 94 -14.85 0.19 -2.80
C LEU A 94 -15.28 1.48 -3.49
N ALA A 95 -16.58 1.62 -3.70
CA ALA A 95 -17.17 2.86 -4.24
C ALA A 95 -17.14 4.01 -3.22
N GLU A 96 -17.24 3.66 -1.95
CA GLU A 96 -17.19 4.61 -0.83
C GLU A 96 -16.24 4.11 0.29
N PRO A 97 -15.33 4.92 0.78
CA PRO A 97 -14.97 6.26 0.26
C PRO A 97 -14.48 6.20 -1.19
N ALA A 98 -14.84 7.20 -1.99
CA ALA A 98 -14.57 7.21 -3.43
C ALA A 98 -13.06 7.16 -3.74
N PRO A 99 -12.64 6.44 -4.80
CA PRO A 99 -11.27 6.47 -5.29
C PRO A 99 -10.81 7.90 -5.58
N PHE A 100 -9.52 8.13 -5.35
CA PHE A 100 -8.88 9.43 -5.48
C PHE A 100 -7.64 9.30 -6.37
N ALA A 101 -7.50 10.20 -7.34
CA ALA A 101 -6.29 10.33 -8.15
C ALA A 101 -6.05 11.81 -8.43
N ARG A 102 -4.93 12.34 -7.98
CA ARG A 102 -4.55 13.75 -8.17
C ARG A 102 -3.04 13.91 -8.26
N LEU A 103 -2.63 15.00 -8.91
CA LEU A 103 -1.25 15.48 -8.85
C LEU A 103 -0.92 15.85 -7.41
N GLY A 104 0.04 15.17 -6.82
CA GLY A 104 0.43 15.34 -5.42
C GLY A 104 1.72 16.11 -5.23
N ALA A 105 2.65 16.01 -6.19
CA ALA A 105 3.91 16.73 -6.17
C ALA A 105 4.46 16.97 -7.57
N VAL A 106 5.29 17.99 -7.69
CA VAL A 106 5.98 18.35 -8.93
C VAL A 106 7.47 18.43 -8.62
N ASP A 107 8.25 17.70 -9.38
CA ASP A 107 9.70 17.77 -9.40
C ASP A 107 10.16 18.30 -10.76
N ASP A 108 11.45 18.57 -10.94
CA ASP A 108 12.00 19.28 -12.12
C ASP A 108 11.44 18.78 -13.46
N ASP A 109 11.47 17.46 -13.69
CA ASP A 109 11.01 16.83 -14.93
C ASP A 109 9.84 15.86 -14.73
N THR A 110 9.29 15.80 -13.51
CA THR A 110 8.40 14.72 -13.12
C THR A 110 7.18 15.23 -12.36
N TYR A 111 6.02 14.72 -12.72
CA TYR A 111 4.82 14.80 -11.94
C TYR A 111 4.66 13.53 -11.09
N ILE A 112 4.30 13.69 -9.83
CA ILE A 112 3.98 12.59 -8.93
C ILE A 112 2.48 12.59 -8.68
N PHE A 113 1.80 11.55 -9.15
CA PHE A 113 0.37 11.37 -8.95
C PHE A 113 0.11 10.44 -7.78
N TYR A 114 -0.77 10.85 -6.89
CA TYR A 114 -1.24 10.02 -5.79
C TYR A 114 -2.55 9.34 -6.16
N VAL A 115 -2.58 8.03 -6.01
CA VAL A 115 -3.79 7.22 -6.16
C VAL A 115 -4.12 6.62 -4.80
N ARG A 116 -5.32 6.87 -4.30
CA ARG A 116 -5.80 6.36 -3.02
C ARG A 116 -7.14 5.68 -3.21
N ILE A 117 -7.23 4.46 -2.73
CA ILE A 117 -8.47 3.68 -2.78
C ILE A 117 -8.70 3.02 -1.43
N TRP A 118 -9.94 2.62 -1.20
CA TRP A 118 -10.34 1.83 -0.04
C TRP A 118 -10.75 0.44 -0.47
N CYS A 119 -10.42 -0.55 0.36
CA CYS A 119 -10.79 -1.94 0.16
C CYS A 119 -11.14 -2.60 1.49
N GLU A 120 -11.75 -3.76 1.43
CA GLU A 120 -11.91 -4.61 2.60
C GLU A 120 -10.54 -5.08 3.08
N THR A 121 -10.31 -5.07 4.40
CA THR A 121 -8.99 -5.38 4.99
C THR A 121 -8.49 -6.77 4.60
N GLU A 122 -9.38 -7.77 4.54
CA GLU A 122 -9.03 -9.13 4.16
C GLU A 122 -8.53 -9.27 2.72
N HIS A 123 -8.85 -8.32 1.84
CA HIS A 123 -8.44 -8.31 0.43
C HIS A 123 -7.32 -7.31 0.13
N TYR A 124 -6.72 -6.72 1.15
CA TYR A 124 -5.75 -5.63 1.00
C TYR A 124 -4.62 -5.93 0.01
N TRP A 125 -3.94 -7.06 0.15
CA TRP A 125 -2.79 -7.38 -0.69
C TRP A 125 -3.18 -7.73 -2.12
N ASP A 126 -4.28 -8.46 -2.33
CA ASP A 126 -4.79 -8.74 -3.67
C ASP A 126 -5.15 -7.46 -4.40
N VAL A 127 -5.89 -6.57 -3.74
CA VAL A 127 -6.26 -5.27 -4.32
C VAL A 127 -5.03 -4.38 -4.54
N TYR A 128 -4.06 -4.41 -3.63
CA TYR A 128 -2.82 -3.65 -3.76
C TYR A 128 -2.06 -4.00 -5.04
N PHE A 129 -1.86 -5.29 -5.30
CA PHE A 129 -1.14 -5.73 -6.49
C PHE A 129 -1.97 -5.53 -7.77
N ASP A 130 -3.26 -5.85 -7.74
CA ASP A 130 -4.16 -5.63 -8.88
C ASP A 130 -4.21 -4.15 -9.27
N LEU A 131 -4.26 -3.25 -8.28
CA LEU A 131 -4.28 -1.81 -8.52
C LEU A 131 -3.00 -1.31 -9.21
N ILE A 132 -1.83 -1.80 -8.79
CA ILE A 132 -0.56 -1.47 -9.43
C ILE A 132 -0.58 -1.94 -10.89
N GLU A 133 -0.97 -3.19 -11.13
CA GLU A 133 -1.01 -3.77 -12.46
C GLU A 133 -2.01 -3.05 -13.37
N ASP A 134 -3.22 -2.80 -12.90
CA ASP A 134 -4.27 -2.14 -13.66
C ASP A 134 -3.90 -0.69 -14.00
N CYS A 135 -3.37 0.05 -13.04
CA CYS A 135 -2.91 1.42 -13.28
C CYS A 135 -1.73 1.47 -14.25
N SER A 136 -0.74 0.60 -14.08
CA SER A 136 0.43 0.52 -14.98
C SER A 136 0.01 0.17 -16.41
N LYS A 137 -0.88 -0.79 -16.55
CA LYS A 137 -1.44 -1.18 -17.85
C LYS A 137 -2.20 -0.02 -18.51
N ALA A 138 -3.04 0.68 -17.76
CA ALA A 138 -3.81 1.81 -18.25
C ALA A 138 -2.90 2.96 -18.73
N LEU A 139 -1.82 3.24 -18.00
CA LEU A 139 -0.83 4.23 -18.40
C LEU A 139 -0.15 3.83 -19.72
N THR A 140 0.29 2.60 -19.85
CA THR A 140 0.92 2.07 -21.05
C THR A 140 -0.03 2.11 -22.26
N GLU A 141 -1.28 1.71 -22.09
CA GLU A 141 -2.31 1.72 -23.15
C GLU A 141 -2.65 3.14 -23.64
N ASN A 142 -2.45 4.14 -22.80
CA ASN A 142 -2.65 5.56 -23.16
C ASN A 142 -1.36 6.28 -23.54
N GLU A 143 -0.28 5.53 -23.80
CA GLU A 143 1.03 6.04 -24.23
C GLU A 143 1.64 7.06 -23.24
N ILE A 144 1.40 6.85 -21.95
CA ILE A 144 1.95 7.67 -20.88
C ILE A 144 3.25 7.03 -20.39
N ASP A 145 4.37 7.69 -20.65
CA ASP A 145 5.71 7.15 -20.42
C ASP A 145 6.22 7.31 -18.98
N ASP A 146 7.02 6.34 -18.56
CA ASP A 146 7.84 6.42 -17.36
C ASP A 146 9.06 7.33 -17.61
N PRO A 147 9.46 8.20 -16.67
CA PRO A 147 10.65 9.02 -16.77
C PRO A 147 11.95 8.24 -17.02
N GLU A 148 12.07 7.04 -16.47
CA GLU A 148 13.28 6.22 -16.60
C GLU A 148 13.49 5.69 -18.01
N GLU A 149 12.43 5.28 -18.71
CA GLU A 149 12.51 4.82 -20.10
C GLU A 149 12.98 5.94 -21.04
N ARG A 150 12.54 7.16 -20.79
CA ARG A 150 12.94 8.33 -21.59
C ARG A 150 14.40 8.69 -21.45
N ILE A 151 14.95 8.60 -20.27
CA ILE A 151 16.39 8.86 -20.02
C ILE A 151 17.25 7.86 -20.77
N ALA A 152 16.89 6.56 -20.76
CA ALA A 152 17.58 5.52 -21.50
C ALA A 152 17.57 5.74 -23.01
N VAL A 153 16.47 6.18 -23.60
CA VAL A 153 16.35 6.48 -25.04
C VAL A 153 17.17 7.71 -25.44
N ARG A 154 17.29 8.72 -24.59
CA ARG A 154 18.13 9.90 -24.87
C ARG A 154 19.61 9.60 -24.90
N ILE A 155 20.12 8.75 -24.00
CA ILE A 155 21.52 8.36 -23.94
C ILE A 155 21.93 7.60 -25.21
N VAL A 156 21.08 6.75 -25.76
CA VAL A 156 21.35 5.99 -26.99
C VAL A 156 21.38 6.86 -28.25
N LYS A 157 20.71 8.00 -28.26
CA LYS A 157 20.65 8.92 -29.42
C LYS A 157 21.84 9.89 -29.52
N ASP A 158 22.51 10.15 -28.42
CA ASP A 158 23.62 11.11 -28.35
C ASP A 158 25.00 10.48 -28.63
N GLU A 159 25.05 9.19 -28.95
CA GLU A 159 26.30 8.45 -29.25
C GLU A 159 26.59 8.29 -30.77
N ASP A 160 25.89 8.99 -31.66
CA ASP A 160 26.18 9.00 -33.12
C ASP A 160 26.96 10.23 -33.55
#